data_d9cb91bff9a0bda1a5e642c5110b1ac4
#
_entry.id   d9cb91bff9a0bda1a5e642c5110b1ac4
#
_cell.length_a   1.000
_cell.length_b   1.000
_cell.length_c   1.000
_cell.angle_alpha   90.00
_cell.angle_beta   90.00
_cell.angle_gamma   90.00
#
_symmetry.space_group_name_H-M   'P 1'
#
loop_
_entity.id
_entity.type
_entity.pdbx_description
1 polymer ?
#
loop_
_entity_poly.entity_id
_entity_poly.type
_entity_poly.pdbx_seq_one_letter_code
_entity_poly.pdbx_strand_id
1 'polypeptide(L)'
;GKQIAFDTPQKVFSMPDLNNYGIQAPAFTRICKAEGVTLADGTYPVTVEEAAGVLKAKHGNVENAENAGSEEEGGIAEKVRNVENVGIADVDGNVKTNSSANDSAAEQFSIENLDFSYLADVPVIKALNMKLDKRPTAIIGQNGAGKTTLVKLLKGLLKPVSGTIYFHGEDISGKTVAMLAGNVGYVFQNPDDQIFKYNVMDEILFGPLNIGMDPERAKKEAERALELTGLKGKEKENPYDLELYERKMTAIASVLAMDTDVLILDEPTIAQDWKGRQIIGGIIRSLAERGKLVIAILHDMDFVAENFERVIIMAHGQVLADGTAKEVFAQEEALQKARLQKPYVMQLCEALGYEKSYLTVGEILKDQK
;
A
#
# COMPACT_ATOMS: atom_id res chain seq x y z
N GLY A 1 15.49 -1.54 24.74
CA GLY A 1 14.04 -1.45 24.69
C GLY A 1 13.43 -1.51 26.10
N LYS A 2 12.35 -0.78 26.32
CA LYS A 2 11.60 -0.82 27.58
C LYS A 2 10.25 -1.50 27.29
N GLN A 3 9.86 -2.49 28.10
CA GLN A 3 8.53 -3.08 28.04
C GLN A 3 7.49 -2.04 28.45
N ILE A 4 6.47 -1.81 27.60
CA ILE A 4 5.43 -0.80 27.83
C ILE A 4 4.16 -1.45 28.37
N ALA A 5 3.80 -2.63 27.88
CA ALA A 5 2.68 -3.42 28.33
C ALA A 5 2.99 -4.92 28.27
N PHE A 6 2.34 -5.66 29.16
CA PHE A 6 2.30 -7.12 29.14
C PHE A 6 0.96 -7.55 29.75
N ASP A 7 -0.02 -7.80 28.87
CA ASP A 7 -1.37 -8.20 29.26
C ASP A 7 -2.05 -8.92 28.08
N THR A 8 -3.33 -9.23 28.19
CA THR A 8 -4.11 -9.80 27.07
C THR A 8 -4.14 -8.84 25.87
N PRO A 9 -4.26 -9.35 24.65
CA PRO A 9 -4.37 -8.51 23.46
C PRO A 9 -5.48 -7.45 23.58
N GLN A 10 -6.64 -7.79 24.13
CA GLN A 10 -7.76 -6.89 24.36
C GLN A 10 -7.35 -5.69 25.20
N LYS A 11 -6.66 -5.91 26.32
CA LYS A 11 -6.18 -4.83 27.19
C LYS A 11 -5.10 -3.98 26.54
N VAL A 12 -4.12 -4.63 25.85
CA VAL A 12 -3.05 -3.92 25.15
C VAL A 12 -3.63 -3.02 24.06
N PHE A 13 -4.50 -3.55 23.18
CA PHE A 13 -5.10 -2.75 22.12
C PHE A 13 -6.18 -1.77 22.61
N SER A 14 -6.63 -1.87 23.86
CA SER A 14 -7.50 -0.87 24.51
C SER A 14 -6.74 0.32 25.06
N MET A 15 -5.41 0.25 25.18
CA MET A 15 -4.61 1.38 25.66
C MET A 15 -4.80 2.62 24.77
N PRO A 16 -4.86 3.83 25.36
CA PRO A 16 -4.68 5.06 24.60
C PRO A 16 -3.27 5.12 24.03
N ASP A 17 -3.05 5.92 23.02
CA ASP A 17 -1.70 6.29 22.51
C ASP A 17 -0.81 5.16 21.97
N LEU A 18 -1.36 4.01 21.56
CA LEU A 18 -0.59 2.93 20.91
C LEU A 18 0.20 3.42 19.70
N ASN A 19 -0.33 4.38 18.97
CA ASN A 19 0.31 4.97 17.79
C ASN A 19 1.65 5.64 18.13
N ASN A 20 1.83 6.15 19.37
CA ASN A 20 3.10 6.72 19.84
C ASN A 20 4.22 5.67 19.94
N TYR A 21 3.84 4.39 19.97
CA TYR A 21 4.75 3.25 20.00
C TYR A 21 4.86 2.52 18.65
N GLY A 22 4.36 3.13 17.57
CA GLY A 22 4.37 2.52 16.23
C GLY A 22 3.35 1.38 16.05
N ILE A 23 2.38 1.24 16.99
CA ILE A 23 1.39 0.16 16.97
C ILE A 23 0.02 0.72 16.57
N GLN A 24 -0.58 0.13 15.53
CA GLN A 24 -1.96 0.39 15.14
C GLN A 24 -2.87 -0.73 15.65
N ALA A 25 -3.99 -0.37 16.26
CA ALA A 25 -5.01 -1.34 16.61
C ALA A 25 -5.65 -1.94 15.34
N PRO A 26 -6.10 -3.20 15.38
CA PRO A 26 -6.82 -3.84 14.27
C PRO A 26 -8.01 -3.00 13.78
N ALA A 27 -8.40 -3.18 12.50
CA ALA A 27 -9.47 -2.39 11.88
C ALA A 27 -10.78 -2.46 12.68
N PHE A 28 -11.20 -3.65 13.08
CA PHE A 28 -12.39 -3.88 13.89
C PHE A 28 -12.31 -3.27 15.28
N THR A 29 -11.13 -3.26 15.95
CA THR A 29 -10.91 -2.54 17.21
C THR A 29 -11.08 -1.04 17.03
N ARG A 30 -10.55 -0.49 15.94
CA ARG A 30 -10.70 0.95 15.59
C ARG A 30 -12.16 1.33 15.35
N ILE A 31 -12.94 0.48 14.68
CA ILE A 31 -14.37 0.66 14.45
C ILE A 31 -15.09 0.65 15.79
N CYS A 32 -14.88 -0.37 16.64
CA CYS A 32 -15.53 -0.45 17.97
C CYS A 32 -15.16 0.74 18.87
N LYS A 33 -13.91 1.24 18.81
CA LYS A 33 -13.52 2.47 19.52
C LYS A 33 -14.31 3.70 19.04
N ALA A 34 -14.44 3.88 17.72
CA ALA A 34 -15.17 4.99 17.14
C ALA A 34 -16.68 4.93 17.47
N GLU A 35 -17.23 3.73 17.53
CA GLU A 35 -18.62 3.46 17.91
C GLU A 35 -18.87 3.51 19.43
N GLY A 36 -17.83 3.56 20.26
CA GLY A 36 -17.93 3.52 21.71
C GLY A 36 -18.45 2.18 22.26
N VAL A 37 -18.16 1.07 21.58
CA VAL A 37 -18.63 -0.29 21.91
C VAL A 37 -17.49 -1.13 22.46
N THR A 38 -17.71 -1.76 23.61
CA THR A 38 -16.71 -2.59 24.32
C THR A 38 -17.24 -3.99 24.60
N LEU A 39 -16.33 -4.89 24.93
CA LEU A 39 -16.65 -6.18 25.55
C LEU A 39 -17.21 -5.98 26.98
N ALA A 40 -17.71 -7.04 27.58
CA ALA A 40 -18.32 -7.00 28.93
C ALA A 40 -17.34 -6.55 30.03
N ASP A 41 -16.05 -6.73 29.83
CA ASP A 41 -14.98 -6.31 30.76
C ASP A 41 -14.49 -4.86 30.49
N GLY A 42 -15.12 -4.13 29.56
CA GLY A 42 -14.75 -2.77 29.19
C GLY A 42 -13.57 -2.66 28.22
N THR A 43 -13.00 -3.76 27.75
CA THR A 43 -11.95 -3.77 26.72
C THR A 43 -12.54 -3.73 25.31
N TYR A 44 -11.70 -3.42 24.30
CA TYR A 44 -12.13 -3.45 22.90
C TYR A 44 -11.86 -4.80 22.26
N PRO A 45 -12.72 -5.24 21.30
CA PRO A 45 -12.53 -6.47 20.53
C PRO A 45 -11.20 -6.52 19.78
N VAL A 46 -10.63 -7.70 19.68
CA VAL A 46 -9.39 -7.97 18.93
C VAL A 46 -9.54 -9.10 17.90
N THR A 47 -10.76 -9.58 17.70
CA THR A 47 -11.14 -10.48 16.61
C THR A 47 -12.39 -9.97 15.89
N VAL A 48 -12.62 -10.49 14.67
CA VAL A 48 -13.82 -10.15 13.87
C VAL A 48 -15.08 -10.61 14.59
N GLU A 49 -15.04 -11.80 15.20
CA GLU A 49 -16.18 -12.43 15.89
C GLU A 49 -16.59 -11.63 17.13
N GLU A 50 -15.59 -11.21 17.94
CA GLU A 50 -15.84 -10.36 19.12
C GLU A 50 -16.47 -9.02 18.69
N ALA A 51 -15.91 -8.38 17.65
CA ALA A 51 -16.40 -7.11 17.13
C ALA A 51 -17.82 -7.23 16.57
N ALA A 52 -18.07 -8.26 15.76
CA ALA A 52 -19.39 -8.53 15.22
C ALA A 52 -20.43 -8.78 16.33
N GLY A 53 -20.05 -9.49 17.41
CA GLY A 53 -20.91 -9.76 18.54
C GLY A 53 -21.39 -8.48 19.23
N VAL A 54 -20.45 -7.58 19.58
CA VAL A 54 -20.78 -6.32 20.30
C VAL A 54 -21.50 -5.31 19.40
N LEU A 55 -21.14 -5.23 18.12
CA LEU A 55 -21.81 -4.32 17.17
C LEU A 55 -23.24 -4.76 16.84
N LYS A 56 -23.49 -6.09 16.65
CA LYS A 56 -24.85 -6.61 16.50
C LYS A 56 -25.71 -6.32 17.72
N ALA A 57 -25.18 -6.48 18.93
CA ALA A 57 -25.92 -6.19 20.15
C ALA A 57 -26.29 -4.70 20.24
N LYS A 58 -25.44 -3.79 19.81
CA LYS A 58 -25.73 -2.34 19.74
C LYS A 58 -26.80 -2.05 18.68
N HIS A 59 -26.65 -2.55 17.45
CA HIS A 59 -27.57 -2.23 16.35
C HIS A 59 -28.93 -2.94 16.53
N GLY A 60 -28.97 -4.17 17.04
CA GLY A 60 -30.21 -4.87 17.34
C GLY A 60 -31.03 -4.23 18.47
N ASN A 61 -30.38 -3.50 19.40
CA ASN A 61 -31.06 -2.70 20.40
C ASN A 61 -31.66 -1.39 19.82
N VAL A 62 -31.09 -0.86 18.72
CA VAL A 62 -31.63 0.32 18.03
C VAL A 62 -32.92 -0.01 17.28
N GLU A 63 -32.95 -1.15 16.55
CA GLU A 63 -34.17 -1.61 15.86
C GLU A 63 -35.33 -1.89 16.83
N ASN A 64 -35.03 -2.38 18.04
CA ASN A 64 -36.06 -2.56 19.09
C ASN A 64 -36.47 -1.25 19.80
N ALA A 65 -35.63 -0.21 19.76
CA ALA A 65 -35.90 1.10 20.35
C ALA A 65 -36.67 2.01 19.40
N GLU A 66 -36.48 1.90 18.09
CA GLU A 66 -37.29 2.65 17.09
C GLU A 66 -38.72 2.15 17.00
N ASN A 67 -38.99 0.88 17.41
CA ASN A 67 -40.33 0.37 17.57
C ASN A 67 -41.00 0.76 18.92
N ALA A 68 -40.25 1.36 19.86
CA ALA A 68 -40.74 1.90 21.12
C ALA A 68 -40.45 3.41 21.15
N GLY A 69 -41.35 4.19 20.52
CA GLY A 69 -41.17 5.63 20.37
C GLY A 69 -40.90 6.37 21.66
N SER A 70 -39.91 7.25 21.65
CA SER A 70 -39.98 8.63 22.22
C SER A 70 -38.61 9.33 22.08
N GLU A 71 -38.71 10.58 21.69
CA GLU A 71 -37.73 11.65 21.52
C GLU A 71 -36.63 11.73 22.57
N GLU A 72 -35.36 11.89 22.09
CA GLU A 72 -34.42 12.87 22.65
C GLU A 72 -33.31 13.13 21.64
N GLU A 73 -33.38 14.30 20.98
CA GLU A 73 -32.30 14.89 20.21
C GLU A 73 -31.26 15.52 21.15
N GLY A 74 -29.97 15.34 20.81
CA GLY A 74 -28.95 16.27 21.31
C GLY A 74 -27.60 15.66 21.70
N GLY A 75 -26.59 15.84 20.85
CA GLY A 75 -25.26 16.08 21.36
C GLY A 75 -24.18 15.01 21.24
N ILE A 76 -23.77 14.64 20.02
CA ILE A 76 -22.47 13.90 19.80
C ILE A 76 -21.61 14.50 18.67
N ALA A 77 -21.93 15.69 18.18
CA ALA A 77 -21.23 16.24 17.00
C ALA A 77 -19.82 16.83 17.26
N GLU A 78 -19.31 16.86 18.48
CA GLU A 78 -18.13 17.69 18.82
C GLU A 78 -16.86 16.93 19.24
N LYS A 79 -16.89 15.61 19.35
CA LYS A 79 -15.74 14.83 19.86
C LYS A 79 -14.89 14.08 18.83
N VAL A 80 -15.27 14.08 17.54
CA VAL A 80 -14.58 13.27 16.52
C VAL A 80 -13.52 14.06 15.72
N ARG A 81 -13.37 15.37 15.97
CA ARG A 81 -12.42 16.23 15.21
C ARG A 81 -10.93 16.08 15.54
N ASN A 82 -10.54 15.28 16.53
CA ASN A 82 -9.17 15.27 17.04
C ASN A 82 -8.33 14.02 16.73
N VAL A 83 -8.73 13.14 15.82
CA VAL A 83 -7.97 11.91 15.54
C VAL A 83 -7.28 11.89 14.16
N GLU A 84 -7.56 12.85 13.27
CA GLU A 84 -7.04 12.82 11.89
C GLU A 84 -5.99 13.90 11.52
N ASN A 85 -5.53 14.74 12.46
CA ASN A 85 -4.57 15.79 12.14
C ASN A 85 -3.26 15.66 12.91
N VAL A 86 -2.37 14.77 12.44
CA VAL A 86 -0.94 15.02 12.51
C VAL A 86 -0.55 15.54 11.14
N GLY A 87 -0.55 16.86 11.01
CA GLY A 87 -0.35 17.58 9.76
C GLY A 87 1.02 17.33 9.17
N ILE A 88 1.02 16.93 7.92
CA ILE A 88 2.08 17.30 6.96
C ILE A 88 1.68 18.71 6.51
N ALA A 89 2.55 19.70 6.73
CA ALA A 89 2.30 21.09 6.40
C ALA A 89 1.90 21.23 4.92
N ASP A 90 0.77 21.90 4.70
CA ASP A 90 0.31 22.33 3.38
C ASP A 90 1.35 23.32 2.81
N VAL A 91 1.91 22.97 1.67
CA VAL A 91 2.63 23.91 0.81
C VAL A 91 1.64 24.34 -0.27
N ASP A 92 1.01 25.51 -0.02
CA ASP A 92 0.14 26.18 -0.95
C ASP A 92 0.83 26.43 -2.29
N GLY A 93 0.31 25.84 -3.35
CA GLY A 93 0.62 26.10 -4.74
C GLY A 93 -0.60 25.83 -5.59
N ASN A 94 -1.44 26.87 -5.76
CA ASN A 94 -2.66 26.89 -6.53
C ASN A 94 -2.42 26.44 -7.98
N VAL A 95 -2.69 25.15 -8.30
CA VAL A 95 -2.77 24.61 -9.64
C VAL A 95 -4.21 24.21 -9.91
N LYS A 96 -4.88 24.97 -10.76
CA LYS A 96 -6.20 24.63 -11.30
C LYS A 96 -6.11 23.27 -12.02
N THR A 97 -6.66 22.23 -11.41
CA THR A 97 -6.82 20.93 -12.04
C THR A 97 -7.96 20.97 -13.05
N ASN A 98 -7.61 21.16 -14.32
CA ASN A 98 -8.41 20.66 -15.43
C ASN A 98 -7.87 19.25 -15.77
N SER A 99 -8.16 18.25 -14.96
CA SER A 99 -7.94 16.86 -15.35
C SER A 99 -9.14 16.39 -16.15
N SER A 100 -8.97 16.37 -17.47
CA SER A 100 -9.87 15.64 -18.36
C SER A 100 -9.79 14.14 -18.02
N ALA A 101 -10.94 13.48 -17.92
CA ALA A 101 -11.10 12.06 -17.59
C ALA A 101 -10.40 11.08 -18.58
N ASN A 102 -9.67 11.59 -19.57
CA ASN A 102 -8.96 10.80 -20.59
C ASN A 102 -7.48 10.51 -20.26
N ASP A 103 -6.87 11.18 -19.29
CA ASP A 103 -5.42 11.02 -19.01
C ASP A 103 -5.11 9.84 -18.09
N SER A 104 -6.08 9.36 -17.29
CA SER A 104 -5.93 8.20 -16.42
C SER A 104 -5.90 6.85 -17.17
N ALA A 105 -6.35 6.82 -18.41
CA ALA A 105 -6.45 5.61 -19.24
C ALA A 105 -5.21 5.35 -20.13
N ALA A 106 -4.17 6.21 -20.10
CA ALA A 106 -2.96 5.98 -20.89
C ALA A 106 -2.22 4.73 -20.42
N GLU A 107 -2.15 3.73 -21.31
CA GLU A 107 -1.45 2.45 -21.08
C GLU A 107 0.05 2.70 -20.85
N GLN A 108 0.57 2.22 -19.73
CA GLN A 108 1.99 2.29 -19.39
C GLN A 108 2.73 1.05 -19.84
N PHE A 109 2.18 -0.14 -19.54
CA PHE A 109 2.70 -1.41 -20.00
C PHE A 109 1.63 -2.22 -20.74
N SER A 110 2.02 -2.87 -21.82
CA SER A 110 1.29 -3.98 -22.44
C SER A 110 2.16 -5.24 -22.43
N ILE A 111 1.58 -6.34 -22.03
CA ILE A 111 2.24 -7.63 -21.92
C ILE A 111 1.47 -8.62 -22.78
N GLU A 112 2.15 -9.26 -23.73
CA GLU A 112 1.53 -10.15 -24.70
C GLU A 112 2.17 -11.52 -24.68
N ASN A 113 1.38 -12.55 -24.35
CA ASN A 113 1.76 -13.97 -24.35
C ASN A 113 3.11 -14.26 -23.67
N LEU A 114 3.33 -13.61 -22.50
CA LEU A 114 4.60 -13.65 -21.80
C LEU A 114 4.82 -14.99 -21.11
N ASP A 115 5.91 -15.66 -21.44
CA ASP A 115 6.40 -16.85 -20.74
C ASP A 115 7.77 -16.60 -20.14
N PHE A 116 7.98 -17.13 -18.94
CA PHE A 116 9.28 -17.09 -18.29
C PHE A 116 9.54 -18.32 -17.43
N SER A 117 10.78 -18.81 -17.50
CA SER A 117 11.31 -19.90 -16.67
C SER A 117 12.75 -19.58 -16.27
N TYR A 118 13.11 -19.85 -15.03
CA TYR A 118 14.52 -19.83 -14.60
C TYR A 118 15.28 -21.08 -15.07
N LEU A 119 14.57 -22.21 -15.16
CA LEU A 119 15.05 -23.49 -15.67
C LEU A 119 14.09 -23.95 -16.77
N ALA A 120 14.61 -24.60 -17.81
CA ALA A 120 13.85 -24.93 -19.01
C ALA A 120 12.49 -25.63 -18.76
N ASP A 121 12.43 -26.51 -17.75
CA ASP A 121 11.23 -27.33 -17.48
C ASP A 121 10.38 -26.82 -16.31
N VAL A 122 10.68 -25.62 -15.74
CA VAL A 122 9.96 -25.08 -14.59
C VAL A 122 9.39 -23.70 -14.93
N PRO A 123 8.21 -23.65 -15.57
CA PRO A 123 7.59 -22.38 -15.96
C PRO A 123 7.12 -21.59 -14.72
N VAL A 124 7.54 -20.31 -14.65
CA VAL A 124 7.19 -19.38 -13.56
C VAL A 124 6.12 -18.39 -13.99
N ILE A 125 6.15 -17.92 -15.23
CA ILE A 125 5.09 -17.14 -15.87
C ILE A 125 4.61 -17.90 -17.09
N LYS A 126 3.28 -17.93 -17.33
CA LYS A 126 2.67 -18.79 -18.36
C LYS A 126 1.65 -18.00 -19.18
N ALA A 127 1.99 -17.76 -20.45
CA ALA A 127 1.16 -17.09 -21.44
C ALA A 127 0.41 -15.87 -20.87
N LEU A 128 1.13 -15.04 -20.06
CA LEU A 128 0.54 -13.93 -19.34
C LEU A 128 0.25 -12.78 -20.31
N ASN A 129 -1.00 -12.32 -20.29
CA ASN A 129 -1.46 -11.14 -21.02
C ASN A 129 -2.00 -10.14 -20.00
N MET A 130 -1.54 -8.88 -20.05
CA MET A 130 -1.96 -7.84 -19.11
C MET A 130 -1.64 -6.45 -19.65
N LYS A 131 -2.48 -5.49 -19.31
CA LYS A 131 -2.20 -4.06 -19.56
C LYS A 131 -2.19 -3.32 -18.23
N LEU A 132 -1.24 -2.42 -18.03
CA LEU A 132 -1.15 -1.57 -16.85
C LEU A 132 -1.29 -0.12 -17.28
N ASP A 133 -2.22 0.57 -16.65
CA ASP A 133 -2.44 2.01 -16.77
C ASP A 133 -1.74 2.78 -15.64
N LYS A 134 -2.07 4.05 -15.42
CA LYS A 134 -1.44 4.90 -14.38
C LYS A 134 -1.99 4.69 -12.97
N ARG A 135 -3.04 3.87 -12.79
CA ARG A 135 -3.61 3.64 -11.44
C ARG A 135 -2.62 2.90 -10.54
N PRO A 136 -2.47 3.30 -9.27
CA PRO A 136 -1.71 2.51 -8.30
C PRO A 136 -2.21 1.07 -8.29
N THR A 137 -1.31 0.12 -8.56
CA THR A 137 -1.63 -1.28 -8.77
C THR A 137 -0.92 -2.16 -7.76
N ALA A 138 -1.68 -2.89 -6.94
CA ALA A 138 -1.14 -3.92 -6.05
C ALA A 138 -1.14 -5.29 -6.74
N ILE A 139 -0.01 -6.00 -6.68
CA ILE A 139 0.11 -7.39 -7.12
C ILE A 139 0.16 -8.27 -5.87
N ILE A 140 -0.85 -9.09 -5.65
CA ILE A 140 -1.00 -9.96 -4.49
C ILE A 140 -1.04 -11.44 -4.90
N GLY A 141 -0.74 -12.32 -3.97
CA GLY A 141 -0.71 -13.79 -4.21
C GLY A 141 0.30 -14.47 -3.32
N GLN A 142 0.31 -15.79 -3.31
CA GLN A 142 1.24 -16.58 -2.52
C GLN A 142 2.70 -16.38 -2.92
N ASN A 143 3.60 -16.81 -2.03
CA ASN A 143 5.01 -16.99 -2.39
C ASN A 143 5.12 -18.02 -3.52
N GLY A 144 5.96 -17.72 -4.51
CA GLY A 144 6.08 -18.55 -5.71
C GLY A 144 5.00 -18.33 -6.78
N ALA A 145 4.07 -17.39 -6.62
CA ALA A 145 3.06 -17.05 -7.62
C ALA A 145 3.62 -16.40 -8.90
N GLY A 146 4.89 -15.95 -8.89
CA GLY A 146 5.53 -15.27 -10.01
C GLY A 146 5.56 -13.73 -9.90
N LYS A 147 5.09 -13.13 -8.80
CA LYS A 147 4.99 -11.67 -8.61
C LYS A 147 6.32 -10.93 -8.82
N THR A 148 7.34 -11.29 -8.04
CA THR A 148 8.69 -10.69 -8.14
C THR A 148 9.33 -10.95 -9.52
N THR A 149 9.06 -12.11 -10.10
CA THR A 149 9.52 -12.44 -11.46
C THR A 149 8.88 -11.50 -12.49
N LEU A 150 7.57 -11.26 -12.39
CA LEU A 150 6.86 -10.34 -13.28
C LEU A 150 7.44 -8.92 -13.20
N VAL A 151 7.58 -8.36 -12.01
CA VAL A 151 8.10 -6.98 -11.88
C VAL A 151 9.56 -6.85 -12.30
N LYS A 152 10.37 -7.91 -12.13
CA LYS A 152 11.75 -7.97 -12.68
C LYS A 152 11.77 -8.00 -14.21
N LEU A 153 10.80 -8.66 -14.85
CA LEU A 153 10.62 -8.63 -16.30
C LEU A 153 10.20 -7.23 -16.77
N LEU A 154 9.27 -6.56 -16.09
CA LEU A 154 8.87 -5.17 -16.39
C LEU A 154 10.04 -4.19 -16.29
N LYS A 155 10.94 -4.39 -15.33
CA LYS A 155 12.15 -3.58 -15.16
C LYS A 155 13.26 -3.94 -16.16
N GLY A 156 13.13 -5.06 -16.91
CA GLY A 156 14.16 -5.57 -17.81
C GLY A 156 15.33 -6.26 -17.10
N LEU A 157 15.20 -6.54 -15.78
CA LEU A 157 16.19 -7.34 -15.01
C LEU A 157 16.22 -8.81 -15.45
N LEU A 158 15.11 -9.29 -15.99
CA LEU A 158 14.96 -10.61 -16.58
C LEU A 158 14.52 -10.45 -18.04
N LYS A 159 14.84 -11.43 -18.89
CA LYS A 159 14.37 -11.48 -20.27
C LYS A 159 13.36 -12.61 -20.42
N PRO A 160 12.21 -12.40 -21.07
CA PRO A 160 11.21 -13.44 -21.28
C PRO A 160 11.78 -14.57 -22.16
N VAL A 161 11.22 -15.79 -22.00
CA VAL A 161 11.48 -16.93 -22.88
C VAL A 161 10.71 -16.75 -24.18
N SER A 162 9.46 -16.29 -24.08
CA SER A 162 8.62 -15.92 -25.23
C SER A 162 7.66 -14.78 -24.85
N GLY A 163 6.98 -14.21 -25.82
CA GLY A 163 6.10 -13.06 -25.65
C GLY A 163 6.86 -11.74 -25.61
N THR A 164 6.11 -10.64 -25.48
CA THR A 164 6.66 -9.29 -25.58
C THR A 164 6.11 -8.40 -24.47
N ILE A 165 6.95 -7.51 -23.98
CA ILE A 165 6.58 -6.44 -23.04
C ILE A 165 6.77 -5.11 -23.77
N TYR A 166 5.72 -4.32 -23.80
CA TYR A 166 5.76 -2.95 -24.34
C TYR A 166 5.68 -1.97 -23.17
N PHE A 167 6.48 -0.92 -23.24
CA PHE A 167 6.41 0.24 -22.36
C PHE A 167 6.16 1.49 -23.20
N HIS A 168 5.07 2.21 -22.92
CA HIS A 168 4.57 3.32 -23.77
C HIS A 168 4.46 2.93 -25.26
N GLY A 169 4.04 1.70 -25.54
CA GLY A 169 3.90 1.16 -26.89
C GLY A 169 5.20 0.73 -27.57
N GLU A 170 6.35 0.89 -26.92
CA GLU A 170 7.66 0.45 -27.44
C GLU A 170 8.07 -0.90 -26.83
N ASP A 171 8.48 -1.85 -27.67
CA ASP A 171 9.05 -3.13 -27.24
C ASP A 171 10.34 -2.90 -26.41
N ILE A 172 10.38 -3.44 -25.20
CA ILE A 172 11.54 -3.33 -24.32
C ILE A 172 12.54 -4.49 -24.41
N SER A 173 12.33 -5.47 -25.27
CA SER A 173 13.18 -6.67 -25.40
C SER A 173 14.63 -6.33 -25.72
N GLY A 174 14.85 -5.30 -26.55
CA GLY A 174 16.17 -4.78 -26.93
C GLY A 174 16.77 -3.77 -25.93
N LYS A 175 16.00 -3.30 -24.95
CA LYS A 175 16.48 -2.29 -23.99
C LYS A 175 17.28 -2.93 -22.86
N THR A 176 18.33 -2.24 -22.43
CA THR A 176 19.08 -2.60 -21.22
C THR A 176 18.41 -2.03 -19.97
N VAL A 177 18.76 -2.58 -18.79
CA VAL A 177 18.30 -2.04 -17.49
C VAL A 177 18.65 -0.56 -17.34
N ALA A 178 19.84 -0.14 -17.81
CA ALA A 178 20.28 1.24 -17.76
C ALA A 178 19.42 2.17 -18.65
N MET A 179 19.00 1.71 -19.84
CA MET A 179 18.09 2.49 -20.71
C MET A 179 16.69 2.67 -20.09
N LEU A 180 16.25 1.70 -19.30
CA LEU A 180 14.96 1.76 -18.61
C LEU A 180 15.05 2.48 -17.24
N ALA A 181 16.24 2.78 -16.72
CA ALA A 181 16.43 3.30 -15.38
C ALA A 181 15.78 4.66 -15.14
N GLY A 182 15.78 5.54 -16.16
CA GLY A 182 15.14 6.85 -16.08
C GLY A 182 13.60 6.82 -16.13
N ASN A 183 13.00 5.70 -16.54
CA ASN A 183 11.55 5.57 -16.72
C ASN A 183 10.91 4.66 -15.67
N VAL A 184 11.59 3.57 -15.28
CA VAL A 184 11.08 2.56 -14.36
C VAL A 184 12.00 2.44 -13.17
N GLY A 185 11.59 2.94 -12.02
CA GLY A 185 12.26 2.75 -10.73
C GLY A 185 11.89 1.40 -10.11
N TYR A 186 12.83 0.78 -9.41
CA TYR A 186 12.61 -0.48 -8.70
C TYR A 186 13.26 -0.45 -7.32
N VAL A 187 12.47 -0.70 -6.29
CA VAL A 187 12.92 -0.82 -4.90
C VAL A 187 12.93 -2.30 -4.55
N PHE A 188 14.08 -2.82 -4.15
CA PHE A 188 14.26 -4.23 -3.77
C PHE A 188 13.59 -4.56 -2.45
N GLN A 189 13.21 -5.82 -2.28
CA GLN A 189 12.64 -6.35 -1.05
C GLN A 189 13.59 -6.14 0.14
N ASN A 190 14.88 -6.49 -0.03
CA ASN A 190 15.91 -6.25 0.98
C ASN A 190 16.69 -4.97 0.62
N PRO A 191 16.70 -3.93 1.48
CA PRO A 191 17.44 -2.70 1.21
C PRO A 191 18.96 -2.91 1.09
N ASP A 192 19.51 -3.94 1.75
CA ASP A 192 20.95 -4.22 1.71
C ASP A 192 21.42 -4.72 0.33
N ASP A 193 20.51 -5.20 -0.52
CA ASP A 193 20.81 -5.55 -1.92
C ASP A 193 20.84 -4.33 -2.85
N GLN A 194 20.45 -3.15 -2.35
CA GLN A 194 20.33 -1.91 -3.13
C GLN A 194 21.32 -0.84 -2.67
N ILE A 195 21.49 -0.66 -1.37
CA ILE A 195 22.30 0.38 -0.74
C ILE A 195 23.79 0.01 -0.80
N PHE A 196 24.65 0.98 -1.20
CA PHE A 196 26.11 0.76 -1.27
C PHE A 196 26.94 2.01 -0.97
N LYS A 197 26.33 3.18 -0.74
CA LYS A 197 27.04 4.39 -0.35
C LYS A 197 27.21 4.49 1.17
N TYR A 198 28.18 5.33 1.59
CA TYR A 198 28.53 5.53 3.00
C TYR A 198 27.72 6.63 3.69
N ASN A 199 26.90 7.37 2.98
CA ASN A 199 25.94 8.32 3.57
C ASN A 199 24.63 8.34 2.77
N VAL A 200 23.57 8.73 3.44
CA VAL A 200 22.20 8.76 2.91
C VAL A 200 22.10 9.68 1.70
N MET A 201 22.69 10.89 1.74
CA MET A 201 22.58 11.83 0.63
C MET A 201 23.27 11.33 -0.63
N ASP A 202 24.47 10.73 -0.51
CA ASP A 202 25.18 10.17 -1.65
C ASP A 202 24.44 8.98 -2.26
N GLU A 203 23.78 8.17 -1.42
CA GLU A 203 22.93 7.07 -1.89
C GLU A 203 21.76 7.60 -2.70
N ILE A 204 21.06 8.62 -2.20
CA ILE A 204 19.89 9.21 -2.87
C ILE A 204 20.29 9.91 -4.18
N LEU A 205 21.41 10.61 -4.22
CA LEU A 205 21.89 11.34 -5.40
C LEU A 205 22.45 10.42 -6.50
N PHE A 206 22.86 9.20 -6.14
CA PHE A 206 23.53 8.30 -7.08
C PHE A 206 22.68 7.98 -8.31
N GLY A 207 21.42 7.58 -8.12
CA GLY A 207 20.50 7.25 -9.21
C GLY A 207 20.26 8.42 -10.16
N PRO A 208 19.77 9.57 -9.66
CA PRO A 208 19.55 10.78 -10.47
C PRO A 208 20.74 11.19 -11.33
N LEU A 209 21.93 11.25 -10.73
CA LEU A 209 23.14 11.67 -11.45
C LEU A 209 23.53 10.66 -12.55
N ASN A 210 23.40 9.36 -12.30
CA ASN A 210 23.74 8.33 -13.30
C ASN A 210 22.79 8.24 -14.48
N ILE A 211 21.51 8.63 -14.31
CA ILE A 211 20.58 8.75 -15.43
C ILE A 211 20.72 10.09 -16.19
N GLY A 212 21.71 10.91 -15.82
CA GLY A 212 22.00 12.18 -16.50
C GLY A 212 21.10 13.35 -16.07
N MET A 213 20.46 13.28 -14.91
CA MET A 213 19.68 14.41 -14.37
C MET A 213 20.62 15.59 -14.07
N ASP A 214 20.16 16.79 -14.35
CA ASP A 214 20.89 18.01 -13.97
C ASP A 214 21.18 18.03 -12.46
N PRO A 215 22.40 18.39 -12.02
CA PRO A 215 22.81 18.31 -10.61
C PRO A 215 21.94 19.12 -9.64
N GLU A 216 21.48 20.31 -10.05
CA GLU A 216 20.59 21.14 -9.20
C GLU A 216 19.20 20.51 -9.09
N ARG A 217 18.68 19.96 -10.20
CA ARG A 217 17.44 19.18 -10.17
C ARG A 217 17.59 17.92 -9.33
N ALA A 218 18.69 17.18 -9.48
CA ALA A 218 18.95 15.96 -8.69
C ALA A 218 18.96 16.28 -7.18
N LYS A 219 19.60 17.37 -6.78
CA LYS A 219 19.62 17.83 -5.39
C LYS A 219 18.21 18.16 -4.88
N LYS A 220 17.42 18.88 -5.66
CA LYS A 220 16.03 19.22 -5.30
C LYS A 220 15.15 17.99 -5.15
N GLU A 221 15.24 17.00 -6.06
CA GLU A 221 14.48 15.77 -5.95
C GLU A 221 14.99 14.90 -4.78
N ALA A 222 16.29 14.92 -4.47
CA ALA A 222 16.84 14.24 -3.30
C ALA A 222 16.32 14.86 -1.98
N GLU A 223 16.30 16.18 -1.86
CA GLU A 223 15.74 16.89 -0.70
C GLU A 223 14.25 16.54 -0.52
N ARG A 224 13.48 16.53 -1.61
CA ARG A 224 12.09 16.11 -1.60
C ARG A 224 11.91 14.64 -1.17
N ALA A 225 12.75 13.75 -1.68
CA ALA A 225 12.72 12.34 -1.29
C ALA A 225 13.01 12.14 0.19
N LEU A 226 13.97 12.87 0.75
CA LEU A 226 14.26 12.90 2.20
C LEU A 226 13.06 13.35 3.04
N GLU A 227 12.33 14.38 2.59
CA GLU A 227 11.13 14.85 3.27
C GLU A 227 10.00 13.80 3.21
N LEU A 228 9.72 13.24 2.03
CA LEU A 228 8.68 12.24 1.84
C LEU A 228 8.92 10.95 2.63
N THR A 229 10.18 10.56 2.81
CA THR A 229 10.57 9.33 3.53
C THR A 229 10.85 9.55 5.02
N GLY A 230 10.80 10.81 5.50
CA GLY A 230 11.06 11.16 6.89
C GLY A 230 12.54 11.07 7.30
N LEU A 231 13.46 11.11 6.34
CA LEU A 231 14.91 11.00 6.56
C LEU A 231 15.60 12.37 6.67
N LYS A 232 14.85 13.47 6.68
CA LYS A 232 15.42 14.82 6.84
C LYS A 232 16.20 14.91 8.14
N GLY A 233 17.43 15.42 8.06
CA GLY A 233 18.39 15.51 9.17
C GLY A 233 19.35 14.31 9.27
N LYS A 234 19.18 13.27 8.43
CA LYS A 234 20.02 12.07 8.37
C LYS A 234 20.92 11.99 7.14
N GLU A 235 21.08 13.10 6.42
CA GLU A 235 21.77 13.16 5.14
C GLU A 235 23.22 12.65 5.19
N LYS A 236 23.89 12.85 6.35
CA LYS A 236 25.29 12.48 6.56
C LYS A 236 25.48 11.14 7.28
N GLU A 237 24.40 10.54 7.75
CA GLU A 237 24.48 9.25 8.44
C GLU A 237 24.81 8.13 7.45
N ASN A 238 25.53 7.10 7.94
CA ASN A 238 25.76 5.90 7.16
C ASN A 238 24.48 5.08 7.15
N PRO A 239 23.93 4.69 5.97
CA PRO A 239 22.71 3.89 5.89
C PRO A 239 22.76 2.59 6.71
N TYR A 240 23.92 1.97 6.85
CA TYR A 240 24.08 0.73 7.60
C TYR A 240 24.05 0.90 9.13
N ASP A 241 24.21 2.14 9.62
CA ASP A 241 24.08 2.48 11.05
C ASP A 241 22.62 2.82 11.41
N LEU A 242 21.76 3.00 10.40
CA LEU A 242 20.33 3.28 10.57
C LEU A 242 19.55 2.01 10.97
N GLU A 243 18.40 2.20 11.61
CA GLU A 243 17.46 1.10 11.85
C GLU A 243 16.92 0.53 10.52
N LEU A 244 16.47 -0.72 10.53
CA LEU A 244 16.05 -1.43 9.31
C LEU A 244 14.94 -0.67 8.56
N TYR A 245 14.00 -0.07 9.29
CA TYR A 245 12.93 0.71 8.66
C TYR A 245 13.47 1.97 7.95
N GLU A 246 14.44 2.68 8.54
CA GLU A 246 15.07 3.85 7.93
C GLU A 246 15.96 3.48 6.74
N ARG A 247 16.63 2.34 6.83
CA ARG A 247 17.39 1.77 5.71
C ARG A 247 16.48 1.47 4.52
N LYS A 248 15.29 0.90 4.79
CA LYS A 248 14.26 0.69 3.75
C LYS A 248 13.78 2.01 3.16
N MET A 249 13.57 3.04 4.01
CA MET A 249 13.21 4.38 3.54
C MET A 249 14.33 5.03 2.70
N THR A 250 15.60 4.78 3.04
CA THR A 250 16.74 5.23 2.22
C THR A 250 16.73 4.59 0.83
N ALA A 251 16.48 3.28 0.75
CA ALA A 251 16.33 2.59 -0.52
C ALA A 251 15.12 3.10 -1.35
N ILE A 252 14.00 3.43 -0.69
CA ILE A 252 12.86 4.07 -1.36
C ILE A 252 13.23 5.48 -1.84
N ALA A 253 13.87 6.29 -1.00
CA ALA A 253 14.27 7.66 -1.31
C ALA A 253 15.21 7.74 -2.52
N SER A 254 16.17 6.80 -2.64
CA SER A 254 17.13 6.77 -3.76
C SER A 254 16.45 6.56 -5.12
N VAL A 255 15.34 5.81 -5.14
CA VAL A 255 14.55 5.61 -6.36
C VAL A 255 13.55 6.74 -6.59
N LEU A 256 12.93 7.28 -5.52
CA LEU A 256 12.04 8.44 -5.62
C LEU A 256 12.73 9.66 -6.24
N ALA A 257 13.98 9.91 -5.85
CA ALA A 257 14.76 11.02 -6.37
C ALA A 257 15.04 10.94 -7.88
N MET A 258 14.94 9.75 -8.47
CA MET A 258 15.08 9.56 -9.92
C MET A 258 13.89 10.11 -10.71
N ASP A 259 12.76 10.41 -10.07
CA ASP A 259 11.54 10.98 -10.65
C ASP A 259 10.98 10.18 -11.84
N THR A 260 11.05 8.87 -11.80
CA THR A 260 10.63 7.95 -12.87
C THR A 260 9.12 7.98 -13.11
N ASP A 261 8.65 7.55 -14.30
CA ASP A 261 7.21 7.45 -14.63
C ASP A 261 6.54 6.29 -13.91
N VAL A 262 7.29 5.23 -13.64
CA VAL A 262 6.83 4.05 -12.92
C VAL A 262 7.73 3.80 -11.72
N LEU A 263 7.11 3.54 -10.56
CA LEU A 263 7.79 3.06 -9.36
C LEU A 263 7.31 1.66 -9.02
N ILE A 264 8.23 0.70 -8.98
CA ILE A 264 7.97 -0.67 -8.52
C ILE A 264 8.50 -0.83 -7.10
N LEU A 265 7.65 -1.30 -6.18
CA LEU A 265 7.97 -1.56 -4.78
C LEU A 265 7.80 -3.05 -4.50
N ASP A 266 8.91 -3.76 -4.23
CA ASP A 266 8.86 -5.18 -3.88
C ASP A 266 8.79 -5.33 -2.35
N GLU A 267 7.61 -5.67 -1.84
CA GLU A 267 7.28 -5.86 -0.41
C GLU A 267 7.73 -4.68 0.49
N PRO A 268 7.29 -3.44 0.20
CA PRO A 268 7.79 -2.25 0.89
C PRO A 268 7.38 -2.19 2.36
N THR A 269 6.29 -2.85 2.76
CA THR A 269 5.74 -2.80 4.13
C THR A 269 6.38 -3.78 5.10
N ILE A 270 7.23 -4.70 4.64
CA ILE A 270 7.98 -5.61 5.52
C ILE A 270 8.92 -4.81 6.41
N ALA A 271 8.95 -5.17 7.70
CA ALA A 271 9.71 -4.50 8.75
C ALA A 271 9.37 -3.02 8.96
N GLN A 272 8.18 -2.59 8.52
CA GLN A 272 7.65 -1.25 8.79
C GLN A 272 6.65 -1.30 9.95
N ASP A 273 6.82 -0.35 10.88
CA ASP A 273 5.82 -0.06 11.89
C ASP A 273 4.63 0.70 11.27
N TRP A 274 3.66 1.06 12.08
CA TRP A 274 2.50 1.82 11.61
C TRP A 274 2.91 3.15 10.94
N LYS A 275 3.87 3.88 11.51
CA LYS A 275 4.34 5.15 10.96
C LYS A 275 5.02 4.98 9.60
N GLY A 276 5.88 3.97 9.46
CA GLY A 276 6.51 3.64 8.18
C GLY A 276 5.49 3.25 7.10
N ARG A 277 4.46 2.50 7.47
CA ARG A 277 3.35 2.17 6.55
C ARG A 277 2.57 3.41 6.11
N GLN A 278 2.30 4.37 7.02
CA GLN A 278 1.65 5.64 6.66
C GLN A 278 2.51 6.47 5.69
N ILE A 279 3.82 6.52 5.90
CA ILE A 279 4.76 7.18 4.98
C ILE A 279 4.69 6.53 3.59
N ILE A 280 4.75 5.19 3.48
CA ILE A 280 4.66 4.48 2.21
C ILE A 280 3.31 4.76 1.52
N GLY A 281 2.20 4.72 2.26
CA GLY A 281 0.88 5.07 1.74
C GLY A 281 0.81 6.51 1.22
N GLY A 282 1.42 7.46 1.94
CA GLY A 282 1.56 8.86 1.51
C GLY A 282 2.36 9.01 0.22
N ILE A 283 3.45 8.27 0.08
CA ILE A 283 4.27 8.23 -1.15
C ILE A 283 3.44 7.71 -2.33
N ILE A 284 2.71 6.61 -2.16
CA ILE A 284 1.86 6.02 -3.21
C ILE A 284 0.84 7.04 -3.69
N ARG A 285 0.11 7.69 -2.78
CA ARG A 285 -0.89 8.73 -3.12
C ARG A 285 -0.26 9.92 -3.82
N SER A 286 0.85 10.45 -3.29
CA SER A 286 1.56 11.59 -3.91
C SER A 286 2.05 11.31 -5.33
N LEU A 287 2.49 10.08 -5.62
CA LEU A 287 2.89 9.68 -6.97
C LEU A 287 1.68 9.51 -7.91
N ALA A 288 0.58 8.92 -7.42
CA ALA A 288 -0.67 8.80 -8.18
C ALA A 288 -1.24 10.17 -8.57
N GLU A 289 -1.27 11.14 -7.65
CA GLU A 289 -1.69 12.52 -7.91
C GLU A 289 -0.83 13.21 -8.98
N ARG A 290 0.43 12.81 -9.11
CA ARG A 290 1.35 13.27 -10.17
C ARG A 290 1.21 12.48 -11.47
N GLY A 291 0.24 11.58 -11.59
CA GLY A 291 0.00 10.74 -12.76
C GLY A 291 1.08 9.69 -13.02
N LYS A 292 1.81 9.26 -11.99
CA LYS A 292 2.82 8.20 -12.05
C LYS A 292 2.21 6.86 -11.66
N LEU A 293 2.62 5.78 -12.34
CA LEU A 293 2.21 4.43 -11.99
C LEU A 293 3.04 3.92 -10.81
N VAL A 294 2.36 3.48 -9.75
CA VAL A 294 2.99 2.70 -8.67
C VAL A 294 2.53 1.26 -8.75
N ILE A 295 3.48 0.33 -8.85
CA ILE A 295 3.24 -1.11 -8.77
C ILE A 295 3.85 -1.60 -7.46
N ALA A 296 3.08 -2.27 -6.60
CA ALA A 296 3.63 -2.86 -5.38
C ALA A 296 3.26 -4.33 -5.22
N ILE A 297 4.22 -5.14 -4.82
CA ILE A 297 3.97 -6.49 -4.34
C ILE A 297 3.69 -6.40 -2.85
N LEU A 298 2.57 -6.95 -2.39
CA LEU A 298 2.10 -6.80 -1.02
C LEU A 298 1.48 -8.11 -0.49
N HIS A 299 1.52 -8.24 0.85
CA HIS A 299 0.92 -9.35 1.59
C HIS A 299 -0.12 -8.89 2.63
N ASP A 300 -0.28 -7.58 2.82
CA ASP A 300 -1.21 -6.97 3.76
C ASP A 300 -2.42 -6.43 3.01
N MET A 301 -3.55 -7.14 3.13
CA MET A 301 -4.77 -6.83 2.37
C MET A 301 -5.44 -5.55 2.85
N ASP A 302 -5.31 -5.18 4.13
CA ASP A 302 -5.83 -3.90 4.64
C ASP A 302 -5.04 -2.73 4.07
N PHE A 303 -3.70 -2.85 4.01
CA PHE A 303 -2.86 -1.83 3.39
C PHE A 303 -3.14 -1.70 1.88
N VAL A 304 -3.39 -2.82 1.19
CA VAL A 304 -3.80 -2.84 -0.23
C VAL A 304 -5.12 -2.09 -0.39
N ALA A 305 -6.13 -2.42 0.41
CA ALA A 305 -7.45 -1.80 0.35
C ALA A 305 -7.43 -0.29 0.63
N GLU A 306 -6.53 0.17 1.51
CA GLU A 306 -6.39 1.58 1.88
C GLU A 306 -5.64 2.43 0.84
N ASN A 307 -4.77 1.84 0.00
CA ASN A 307 -3.80 2.62 -0.78
C ASN A 307 -3.78 2.33 -2.28
N PHE A 308 -4.50 1.31 -2.78
CA PHE A 308 -4.45 0.91 -4.19
C PHE A 308 -5.83 0.89 -4.82
N GLU A 309 -5.94 1.49 -6.01
CA GLU A 309 -7.17 1.50 -6.80
C GLU A 309 -7.38 0.19 -7.55
N ARG A 310 -6.28 -0.42 -8.04
CA ARG A 310 -6.27 -1.65 -8.81
C ARG A 310 -5.54 -2.75 -8.08
N VAL A 311 -6.10 -3.95 -8.10
CA VAL A 311 -5.53 -5.15 -7.49
C VAL A 311 -5.47 -6.27 -8.52
N ILE A 312 -4.33 -6.96 -8.57
CA ILE A 312 -4.09 -8.12 -9.43
C ILE A 312 -3.76 -9.31 -8.53
N ILE A 313 -4.55 -10.36 -8.61
CA ILE A 313 -4.26 -11.64 -7.93
C ILE A 313 -3.49 -12.54 -8.88
N MET A 314 -2.30 -12.98 -8.44
CA MET A 314 -1.50 -13.96 -9.16
C MET A 314 -1.42 -15.28 -8.41
N ALA A 315 -1.52 -16.39 -9.14
CA ALA A 315 -1.20 -17.72 -8.65
C ALA A 315 -0.64 -18.60 -9.80
N HIS A 316 0.35 -19.43 -9.49
CA HIS A 316 0.93 -20.39 -10.42
C HIS A 316 1.40 -19.80 -11.76
N GLY A 317 1.86 -18.54 -11.74
CA GLY A 317 2.37 -17.82 -12.92
C GLY A 317 1.30 -17.21 -13.82
N GLN A 318 0.06 -17.15 -13.36
CA GLN A 318 -1.09 -16.60 -14.09
C GLN A 318 -1.81 -15.54 -13.27
N VAL A 319 -2.55 -14.66 -13.95
CA VAL A 319 -3.50 -13.72 -13.32
C VAL A 319 -4.81 -14.45 -13.08
N LEU A 320 -5.28 -14.45 -11.84
CA LEU A 320 -6.59 -15.03 -11.46
C LEU A 320 -7.70 -13.99 -11.43
N ALA A 321 -7.35 -12.75 -11.03
CA ALA A 321 -8.28 -11.62 -10.99
C ALA A 321 -7.51 -10.34 -11.23
N ASP A 322 -8.17 -9.36 -11.85
CA ASP A 322 -7.67 -8.02 -12.16
C ASP A 322 -8.86 -7.05 -12.18
N GLY A 323 -8.81 -6.02 -11.38
CA GLY A 323 -9.91 -5.05 -11.26
C GLY A 323 -9.68 -4.06 -10.13
N THR A 324 -10.73 -3.35 -9.76
CA THR A 324 -10.70 -2.49 -8.56
C THR A 324 -10.54 -3.35 -7.30
N ALA A 325 -9.98 -2.76 -6.24
CA ALA A 325 -9.82 -3.48 -4.96
C ALA A 325 -11.16 -4.11 -4.49
N LYS A 326 -12.27 -3.38 -4.63
CA LYS A 326 -13.59 -3.86 -4.25
C LYS A 326 -14.04 -5.07 -5.08
N GLU A 327 -13.87 -5.02 -6.39
CA GLU A 327 -14.25 -6.11 -7.31
C GLU A 327 -13.40 -7.36 -7.06
N VAL A 328 -12.09 -7.18 -6.86
CA VAL A 328 -11.15 -8.30 -6.68
C VAL A 328 -11.34 -8.97 -5.33
N PHE A 329 -11.49 -8.22 -4.25
CA PHE A 329 -11.73 -8.79 -2.92
C PHE A 329 -13.13 -9.41 -2.75
N ALA A 330 -14.08 -9.12 -3.65
CA ALA A 330 -15.36 -9.82 -3.71
C ALA A 330 -15.27 -11.18 -4.42
N GLN A 331 -14.20 -11.49 -5.16
CA GLN A 331 -14.02 -12.75 -5.90
C GLN A 331 -13.47 -13.86 -4.99
N GLU A 332 -14.37 -14.51 -4.26
CA GLU A 332 -14.01 -15.52 -3.25
C GLU A 332 -13.21 -16.69 -3.83
N GLU A 333 -13.57 -17.17 -5.02
CA GLU A 333 -12.86 -18.27 -5.69
C GLU A 333 -11.41 -17.91 -6.02
N ALA A 334 -11.16 -16.68 -6.50
CA ALA A 334 -9.80 -16.20 -6.81
C ALA A 334 -8.95 -16.07 -5.53
N LEU A 335 -9.54 -15.53 -4.46
CA LEU A 335 -8.89 -15.44 -3.15
C LEU A 335 -8.54 -16.81 -2.58
N GLN A 336 -9.49 -17.76 -2.60
CA GLN A 336 -9.26 -19.13 -2.13
C GLN A 336 -8.15 -19.84 -2.92
N LYS A 337 -8.16 -19.75 -4.26
CA LYS A 337 -7.11 -20.32 -5.13
C LYS A 337 -5.74 -19.72 -4.84
N ALA A 338 -5.70 -18.40 -4.56
CA ALA A 338 -4.49 -17.71 -4.17
C ALA A 338 -4.17 -17.84 -2.66
N ARG A 339 -5.00 -18.51 -1.87
CA ARG A 339 -4.95 -18.64 -0.40
C ARG A 339 -4.79 -17.29 0.28
N LEU A 340 -5.53 -16.30 -0.16
CA LEU A 340 -5.59 -14.96 0.41
C LEU A 340 -6.87 -14.80 1.22
N GLN A 341 -6.82 -13.91 2.20
CA GLN A 341 -7.99 -13.49 2.97
C GLN A 341 -8.49 -12.13 2.49
N LYS A 342 -9.78 -11.85 2.69
CA LYS A 342 -10.34 -10.52 2.50
C LYS A 342 -9.76 -9.53 3.53
N PRO A 343 -9.74 -8.22 3.23
CA PRO A 343 -9.46 -7.19 4.25
C PRO A 343 -10.36 -7.36 5.47
N TYR A 344 -9.86 -7.05 6.66
CA TYR A 344 -10.61 -7.24 7.91
C TYR A 344 -11.93 -6.47 7.95
N VAL A 345 -11.99 -5.29 7.32
CA VAL A 345 -13.24 -4.52 7.23
C VAL A 345 -14.30 -5.27 6.44
N MET A 346 -13.94 -5.91 5.32
CA MET A 346 -14.87 -6.74 4.54
C MET A 346 -15.34 -7.96 5.34
N GLN A 347 -14.43 -8.64 6.04
CA GLN A 347 -14.79 -9.78 6.90
C GLN A 347 -15.78 -9.35 8.00
N LEU A 348 -15.58 -8.17 8.59
CA LEU A 348 -16.50 -7.63 9.59
C LEU A 348 -17.88 -7.32 8.97
N CYS A 349 -17.92 -6.71 7.78
CA CYS A 349 -19.18 -6.45 7.08
C CYS A 349 -19.97 -7.73 6.81
N GLU A 350 -19.32 -8.79 6.35
CA GLU A 350 -19.92 -10.10 6.13
C GLU A 350 -20.44 -10.71 7.44
N ALA A 351 -19.64 -10.66 8.51
CA ALA A 351 -20.05 -11.14 9.83
C ALA A 351 -21.23 -10.36 10.40
N LEU A 352 -21.36 -9.07 10.08
CA LEU A 352 -22.50 -8.22 10.47
C LEU A 352 -23.74 -8.45 9.59
N GLY A 353 -23.58 -9.06 8.41
CA GLY A 353 -24.65 -9.24 7.42
C GLY A 353 -24.98 -7.96 6.64
N TYR A 354 -24.03 -7.06 6.48
CA TYR A 354 -24.23 -5.83 5.69
C TYR A 354 -24.37 -6.20 4.20
N GLU A 355 -25.39 -5.64 3.55
CA GLU A 355 -25.54 -5.75 2.08
C GLU A 355 -24.44 -5.00 1.33
N LYS A 356 -23.99 -3.87 1.89
CA LYS A 356 -22.92 -3.04 1.35
C LYS A 356 -21.58 -3.45 1.94
N SER A 357 -20.62 -3.77 1.08
CA SER A 357 -19.26 -4.07 1.49
C SER A 357 -18.40 -2.81 1.51
N TYR A 358 -17.66 -2.59 2.59
CA TYR A 358 -16.69 -1.52 2.77
C TYR A 358 -15.27 -2.08 2.78
N LEU A 359 -14.33 -1.34 2.23
CA LEU A 359 -12.91 -1.73 2.18
C LEU A 359 -12.12 -1.20 3.37
N THR A 360 -12.49 -0.03 3.87
CA THR A 360 -11.70 0.70 4.87
C THR A 360 -12.55 1.13 6.06
N VAL A 361 -11.88 1.32 7.21
CA VAL A 361 -12.52 1.87 8.42
C VAL A 361 -13.17 3.23 8.14
N GLY A 362 -12.49 4.08 7.34
CA GLY A 362 -13.02 5.40 6.98
C GLY A 362 -14.30 5.34 6.16
N GLU A 363 -14.49 4.33 5.31
CA GLU A 363 -15.73 4.14 4.55
C GLU A 363 -16.89 3.77 5.47
N ILE A 364 -16.72 2.81 6.37
CA ILE A 364 -17.76 2.44 7.35
C ILE A 364 -18.19 3.64 8.18
N LEU A 365 -17.25 4.36 8.78
CA LEU A 365 -17.53 5.48 9.68
C LEU A 365 -18.15 6.69 8.98
N LYS A 366 -17.98 6.83 7.65
CA LYS A 366 -18.64 7.89 6.86
C LYS A 366 -20.11 7.58 6.54
N ASP A 367 -20.41 6.31 6.31
CA ASP A 367 -21.76 5.87 5.89
C ASP A 367 -22.73 5.77 7.09
N GLN A 368 -22.21 5.75 8.31
CA GLN A 368 -22.97 5.70 9.55
C GLN A 368 -23.29 7.11 10.13
N LYS A 369 -22.84 8.19 9.47
CA LYS A 369 -23.16 9.59 9.78
C LYS A 369 -24.29 10.10 8.92
#